data_232f4533d87a8c083a95206395034fe2
#
_entry.id   232f4533d87a8c083a95206395034fe2
#
_cell.length_a   1.000
_cell.length_b   1.000
_cell.length_c   1.000
_cell.angle_alpha   90.00
_cell.angle_beta   90.00
_cell.angle_gamma   90.00
#
_symmetry.space_group_name_H-M   'P 1'
#
loop_
_entity.id
_entity.type
_entity.pdbx_description
1 polymer ?
#
loop_
_entity_poly.entity_id
_entity_poly.type
_entity_poly.pdbx_seq_one_letter_code
_entity_poly.pdbx_strand_id
1 'polypeptide(L)'
;MSTPAPPRFTHERHARILEWLNAHGRVEVLELARLLEVSEHTIRRDLEALQSHGVLHRTHGGAVSLDTTRLSFGGRSAVLAEVKDSLGRAAADVIQPGQSVVLDAGSTTLALARALTVRPLTVVTNSLDVAAVFDRDRGVQLIVLGGVWQPVARAFWGHATCQMLEHHRADWAVPGACAVDLEAGVTAVEEADAMLKRAMVRAARRTLVLADHSKVGGVAPYHVADWSDVHTLVTDQPWPALADRGVTVRVAAPAAR
;
A
#
# COMPACT_ATOMS: atom_id res chain seq x y z
N MET A 1 -28.39 -4.29 25.33
CA MET A 1 -26.97 -4.68 25.34
C MET A 1 -26.26 -3.71 26.27
N SER A 2 -25.72 -4.20 27.41
CA SER A 2 -25.08 -3.34 28.43
C SER A 2 -23.81 -2.74 27.86
N THR A 3 -23.69 -1.42 27.94
CA THR A 3 -22.44 -0.69 27.65
C THR A 3 -21.36 -1.19 28.63
N PRO A 4 -20.22 -1.69 28.17
CA PRO A 4 -19.16 -2.14 29.06
C PRO A 4 -18.60 -0.96 29.86
N ALA A 5 -18.26 -1.20 31.14
CA ALA A 5 -17.72 -0.19 32.04
C ALA A 5 -16.49 0.54 31.44
N PRO A 6 -16.29 1.84 31.75
CA PRO A 6 -15.16 2.61 31.24
C PRO A 6 -13.81 2.00 31.66
N PRO A 7 -12.80 1.97 30.78
CA PRO A 7 -11.51 1.37 31.07
C PRO A 7 -10.76 2.17 32.12
N ARG A 8 -10.45 1.55 33.27
CA ARG A 8 -9.73 2.18 34.39
C ARG A 8 -8.22 2.28 34.18
N PHE A 9 -7.66 1.40 33.31
CA PHE A 9 -6.22 1.34 33.06
C PHE A 9 -5.87 1.72 31.60
N THR A 10 -4.71 2.32 31.41
CA THR A 10 -4.21 2.75 30.09
C THR A 10 -4.15 1.60 29.09
N HIS A 11 -3.70 0.43 29.50
CA HIS A 11 -3.60 -0.75 28.65
C HIS A 11 -4.99 -1.25 28.17
N GLU A 12 -6.03 -1.26 29.01
CA GLU A 12 -7.40 -1.60 28.62
C GLU A 12 -7.97 -0.57 27.62
N ARG A 13 -7.63 0.70 27.85
CA ARG A 13 -8.05 1.77 26.96
C ARG A 13 -7.39 1.69 25.60
N HIS A 14 -6.09 1.40 25.57
CA HIS A 14 -5.36 1.13 24.31
C HIS A 14 -5.97 -0.05 23.55
N ALA A 15 -6.29 -1.17 24.23
CA ALA A 15 -6.94 -2.32 23.61
C ALA A 15 -8.27 -1.92 22.94
N ARG A 16 -9.13 -1.17 23.65
CA ARG A 16 -10.41 -0.70 23.09
C ARG A 16 -10.25 0.29 21.92
N ILE A 17 -9.26 1.18 21.99
CA ILE A 17 -8.94 2.08 20.87
C ILE A 17 -8.56 1.26 19.64
N LEU A 18 -7.72 0.23 19.79
CA LEU A 18 -7.30 -0.64 18.70
C LEU A 18 -8.46 -1.51 18.18
N GLU A 19 -9.30 -2.05 19.03
CA GLU A 19 -10.52 -2.77 18.62
C GLU A 19 -11.42 -1.88 17.75
N TRP A 20 -11.68 -0.64 18.22
CA TRP A 20 -12.49 0.32 17.49
C TRP A 20 -11.85 0.70 16.14
N LEU A 21 -10.55 0.96 16.18
CA LEU A 21 -9.75 1.28 15.00
C LEU A 21 -9.76 0.14 13.97
N ASN A 22 -9.63 -1.11 14.42
CA ASN A 22 -9.70 -2.29 13.57
C ASN A 22 -11.09 -2.50 12.95
N ALA A 23 -12.16 -2.18 13.70
CA ALA A 23 -13.52 -2.32 13.21
C ALA A 23 -13.90 -1.25 12.18
N HIS A 24 -13.42 0.00 12.35
CA HIS A 24 -13.88 1.16 11.59
C HIS A 24 -12.80 1.76 10.66
N GLY A 25 -11.53 1.32 10.78
CA GLY A 25 -10.39 1.81 9.99
C GLY A 25 -9.88 3.20 10.41
N ARG A 26 -10.71 4.00 11.09
CA ARG A 26 -10.38 5.32 11.62
C ARG A 26 -11.10 5.58 12.94
N VAL A 27 -10.58 6.52 13.72
CA VAL A 27 -11.19 7.00 14.97
C VAL A 27 -11.04 8.51 15.08
N GLU A 28 -12.01 9.16 15.70
CA GLU A 28 -11.95 10.59 16.04
C GLU A 28 -11.72 10.76 17.53
N VAL A 29 -10.88 11.75 17.93
CA VAL A 29 -10.57 12.03 19.33
C VAL A 29 -11.84 12.29 20.14
N LEU A 30 -12.77 13.08 19.57
CA LEU A 30 -14.02 13.44 20.25
C LEU A 30 -14.93 12.22 20.46
N GLU A 31 -14.99 11.33 19.48
CA GLU A 31 -15.78 10.09 19.54
C GLU A 31 -15.22 9.14 20.60
N LEU A 32 -13.89 8.88 20.55
CA LEU A 32 -13.22 8.05 21.54
C LEU A 32 -13.32 8.61 22.96
N ALA A 33 -13.22 9.93 23.14
CA ALA A 33 -13.34 10.57 24.44
C ALA A 33 -14.71 10.30 25.05
N ARG A 34 -15.78 10.38 24.26
CA ARG A 34 -17.16 10.04 24.70
C ARG A 34 -17.33 8.55 24.96
N LEU A 35 -16.85 7.70 24.05
CA LEU A 35 -17.00 6.24 24.14
C LEU A 35 -16.27 5.66 25.38
N LEU A 36 -15.09 6.19 25.68
CA LEU A 36 -14.22 5.70 26.74
C LEU A 36 -14.34 6.52 28.05
N GLU A 37 -15.22 7.54 28.06
CA GLU A 37 -15.49 8.42 29.21
C GLU A 37 -14.21 9.07 29.78
N VAL A 38 -13.34 9.55 28.93
CA VAL A 38 -12.09 10.25 29.30
C VAL A 38 -11.98 11.58 28.54
N SER A 39 -11.04 12.44 28.98
CA SER A 39 -10.81 13.71 28.30
C SER A 39 -10.18 13.51 26.91
N GLU A 40 -10.44 14.44 25.98
CA GLU A 40 -9.77 14.47 24.67
C GLU A 40 -8.23 14.50 24.80
N HIS A 41 -7.73 15.18 25.83
CA HIS A 41 -6.30 15.23 26.12
C HIS A 41 -5.73 13.84 26.43
N THR A 42 -6.48 13.03 27.21
CA THR A 42 -6.11 11.63 27.48
C THR A 42 -6.06 10.82 26.20
N ILE A 43 -7.09 10.95 25.36
CA ILE A 43 -7.11 10.23 24.05
C ILE A 43 -5.93 10.66 23.17
N ARG A 44 -5.61 11.97 23.10
CA ARG A 44 -4.46 12.43 22.31
C ARG A 44 -3.13 11.82 22.77
N ARG A 45 -2.93 11.70 24.11
CA ARG A 45 -1.75 11.02 24.65
C ARG A 45 -1.74 9.53 24.37
N ASP A 46 -2.89 8.85 24.44
CA ASP A 46 -2.98 7.43 24.13
C ASP A 46 -2.69 7.18 22.64
N LEU A 47 -3.25 7.98 21.74
CA LEU A 47 -2.98 7.89 20.31
C LEU A 47 -1.50 8.20 20.00
N GLU A 48 -0.86 9.10 20.74
CA GLU A 48 0.57 9.40 20.60
C GLU A 48 1.44 8.22 21.04
N ALA A 49 1.11 7.58 22.17
CA ALA A 49 1.78 6.37 22.62
C ALA A 49 1.59 5.22 21.65
N LEU A 50 0.39 4.99 21.12
CA LEU A 50 0.10 3.96 20.14
C LEU A 50 0.81 4.22 18.79
N GLN A 51 0.92 5.47 18.37
CA GLN A 51 1.71 5.84 17.19
C GLN A 51 3.21 5.55 17.39
N SER A 52 3.76 5.85 18.58
CA SER A 52 5.17 5.56 18.87
C SER A 52 5.50 4.06 18.86
N HIS A 53 4.48 3.22 19.10
CA HIS A 53 4.59 1.75 18.96
C HIS A 53 4.30 1.25 17.53
N GLY A 54 4.04 2.17 16.56
CA GLY A 54 3.83 1.80 15.16
C GLY A 54 2.52 1.05 14.88
N VAL A 55 1.49 1.19 15.73
CA VAL A 55 0.21 0.45 15.57
C VAL A 55 -0.92 1.27 14.96
N LEU A 56 -0.73 2.60 14.86
CA LEU A 56 -1.65 3.51 14.17
C LEU A 56 -0.91 4.75 13.66
N HIS A 57 -1.59 5.51 12.78
CA HIS A 57 -1.14 6.83 12.33
C HIS A 57 -2.11 7.91 12.79
N ARG A 58 -1.61 8.96 13.47
CA ARG A 58 -2.43 10.10 13.90
C ARG A 58 -2.76 11.02 12.75
N THR A 59 -4.00 11.51 12.74
CA THR A 59 -4.48 12.58 11.87
C THR A 59 -4.78 13.84 12.72
N HIS A 60 -5.13 14.96 12.06
CA HIS A 60 -5.41 16.24 12.76
C HIS A 60 -6.51 16.13 13.83
N GLY A 61 -7.48 15.23 13.69
CA GLY A 61 -8.61 15.06 14.62
C GLY A 61 -8.75 13.66 15.24
N GLY A 62 -7.81 12.72 14.98
CA GLY A 62 -7.94 11.34 15.42
C GLY A 62 -6.78 10.47 15.03
N ALA A 63 -7.08 9.23 14.63
CA ALA A 63 -6.12 8.29 14.11
C ALA A 63 -6.75 7.36 13.05
N VAL A 64 -5.90 6.78 12.21
CA VAL A 64 -6.26 5.74 11.24
C VAL A 64 -5.45 4.48 11.52
N SER A 65 -6.06 3.32 11.24
CA SER A 65 -5.37 2.03 11.32
C SER A 65 -4.22 1.99 10.32
N LEU A 66 -3.11 1.42 10.72
CA LEU A 66 -2.06 1.02 9.79
C LEU A 66 -2.48 -0.22 8.98
N ASP A 67 -3.49 -0.97 9.41
CA ASP A 67 -4.22 -1.88 8.52
C ASP A 67 -5.05 -1.05 7.51
N THR A 68 -4.33 -0.50 6.54
CA THR A 68 -4.92 0.33 5.49
C THR A 68 -5.78 -0.46 4.51
N THR A 69 -5.85 -1.79 4.66
CA THR A 69 -6.58 -2.68 3.73
C THR A 69 -8.08 -2.42 3.74
N ARG A 70 -8.63 -1.99 4.88
CA ARG A 70 -10.06 -1.66 5.06
C ARG A 70 -10.41 -0.21 4.69
N LEU A 71 -9.41 0.64 4.47
CA LEU A 71 -9.64 2.03 4.09
C LEU A 71 -10.04 2.14 2.61
N SER A 72 -10.89 3.12 2.30
CA SER A 72 -11.10 3.54 0.92
C SER A 72 -9.78 4.02 0.29
N PHE A 73 -9.72 4.08 -1.03
CA PHE A 73 -8.53 4.56 -1.74
C PHE A 73 -8.09 5.95 -1.24
N GLY A 74 -9.03 6.88 -1.02
CA GLY A 74 -8.72 8.22 -0.48
C GLY A 74 -8.12 8.15 0.93
N GLY A 75 -8.67 7.29 1.80
CA GLY A 75 -8.11 7.04 3.13
C GLY A 75 -6.69 6.49 3.06
N ARG A 76 -6.45 5.48 2.21
CA ARG A 76 -5.10 4.94 2.00
C ARG A 76 -4.11 5.97 1.46
N SER A 77 -4.56 6.86 0.57
CA SER A 77 -3.71 7.90 -0.01
C SER A 77 -3.27 8.94 1.02
N ALA A 78 -4.09 9.23 2.03
CA ALA A 78 -3.76 10.19 3.09
C ALA A 78 -2.80 9.62 4.15
N VAL A 79 -2.83 8.29 4.36
CA VAL A 79 -1.93 7.63 5.31
C VAL A 79 -0.52 7.56 4.74
N LEU A 80 0.46 8.08 5.48
CA LEU A 80 1.89 8.07 5.10
C LEU A 80 2.14 8.68 3.70
N ALA A 81 1.42 9.74 3.32
CA ALA A 81 1.48 10.32 1.98
C ALA A 81 2.92 10.71 1.59
N GLU A 82 3.65 11.42 2.46
CA GLU A 82 5.03 11.83 2.23
C GLU A 82 5.99 10.63 2.09
N VAL A 83 5.78 9.56 2.87
CA VAL A 83 6.55 8.32 2.76
C VAL A 83 6.29 7.67 1.39
N LYS A 84 5.04 7.55 0.97
CA LYS A 84 4.68 6.98 -0.34
C LYS A 84 5.24 7.78 -1.50
N ASP A 85 5.24 9.10 -1.40
CA ASP A 85 5.85 9.98 -2.41
C ASP A 85 7.38 9.76 -2.48
N SER A 86 8.02 9.55 -1.33
CA SER A 86 9.46 9.22 -1.28
C SER A 86 9.75 7.84 -1.89
N LEU A 87 8.91 6.83 -1.57
CA LEU A 87 8.99 5.50 -2.19
C LEU A 87 8.79 5.58 -3.71
N GLY A 88 7.79 6.36 -4.16
CA GLY A 88 7.51 6.57 -5.57
C GLY A 88 8.69 7.17 -6.32
N ARG A 89 9.34 8.19 -5.77
CA ARG A 89 10.56 8.80 -6.36
C ARG A 89 11.71 7.80 -6.43
N ALA A 90 12.01 7.09 -5.34
CA ALA A 90 13.09 6.12 -5.29
C ALA A 90 12.85 4.93 -6.25
N ALA A 91 11.58 4.56 -6.46
CA ALA A 91 11.20 3.51 -7.39
C ALA A 91 11.26 3.99 -8.85
N ALA A 92 10.96 5.27 -9.12
CA ALA A 92 11.04 5.84 -10.46
C ALA A 92 12.46 5.76 -11.05
N ASP A 93 13.51 5.87 -10.22
CA ASP A 93 14.91 5.76 -10.64
C ASP A 93 15.28 4.35 -11.16
N VAL A 94 14.44 3.33 -10.89
CA VAL A 94 14.66 1.96 -11.36
C VAL A 94 14.24 1.80 -12.83
N ILE A 95 13.23 2.56 -13.27
CA ILE A 95 12.64 2.45 -14.60
C ILE A 95 13.42 3.32 -15.59
N GLN A 96 13.75 2.76 -16.74
CA GLN A 96 14.56 3.43 -17.75
C GLN A 96 13.72 3.81 -19.00
N PRO A 97 14.14 4.80 -19.79
CA PRO A 97 13.50 5.13 -21.06
C PRO A 97 13.41 3.92 -21.99
N GLY A 98 12.30 3.79 -22.71
CA GLY A 98 12.05 2.68 -23.64
C GLY A 98 11.51 1.42 -22.99
N GLN A 99 11.44 1.35 -21.67
CA GLN A 99 10.92 0.17 -20.97
C GLN A 99 9.39 0.15 -20.91
N SER A 100 8.87 -1.03 -20.60
CA SER A 100 7.46 -1.31 -20.33
C SER A 100 7.26 -1.68 -18.86
N VAL A 101 6.21 -1.11 -18.23
CA VAL A 101 5.89 -1.31 -16.82
C VAL A 101 4.41 -1.62 -16.61
N VAL A 102 4.13 -2.70 -15.86
CA VAL A 102 2.79 -3.01 -15.36
C VAL A 102 2.64 -2.38 -13.99
N LEU A 103 1.76 -1.41 -13.86
CA LEU A 103 1.47 -0.68 -12.61
C LEU A 103 0.12 -1.10 -12.06
N ASP A 104 0.11 -1.69 -10.88
CA ASP A 104 -1.12 -2.04 -10.16
C ASP A 104 -1.84 -0.80 -9.59
N ALA A 105 -3.05 -0.99 -9.14
CA ALA A 105 -3.78 0.00 -8.35
C ALA A 105 -3.23 0.09 -6.93
N GLY A 106 -3.19 1.31 -6.41
CA GLY A 106 -2.76 1.56 -5.03
C GLY A 106 -2.18 2.95 -4.85
N SER A 107 -2.24 3.46 -3.63
CA SER A 107 -1.75 4.82 -3.34
C SER A 107 -0.23 4.95 -3.51
N THR A 108 0.54 3.89 -3.20
CA THR A 108 1.99 3.88 -3.36
C THR A 108 2.38 3.72 -4.83
N THR A 109 1.66 2.87 -5.58
CA THR A 109 1.86 2.71 -7.03
C THR A 109 1.48 3.99 -7.78
N LEU A 110 0.43 4.70 -7.34
CA LEU A 110 0.07 6.00 -7.88
C LEU A 110 1.17 7.05 -7.63
N ALA A 111 1.80 7.03 -6.44
CA ALA A 111 2.94 7.90 -6.15
C ALA A 111 4.13 7.62 -7.10
N LEU A 112 4.43 6.35 -7.38
CA LEU A 112 5.39 5.99 -8.42
C LEU A 112 4.97 6.52 -9.79
N ALA A 113 3.72 6.29 -10.21
CA ALA A 113 3.24 6.77 -11.52
C ALA A 113 3.45 8.29 -11.70
N ARG A 114 3.17 9.07 -10.65
CA ARG A 114 3.40 10.54 -10.64
C ARG A 114 4.88 10.93 -10.70
N ALA A 115 5.76 10.10 -10.17
CA ALA A 115 7.20 10.33 -10.16
C ALA A 115 7.90 9.89 -11.46
N LEU A 116 7.24 9.08 -12.31
CA LEU A 116 7.81 8.59 -13.56
C LEU A 116 7.87 9.69 -14.62
N THR A 117 9.06 10.19 -14.89
CA THR A 117 9.32 11.24 -15.89
C THR A 117 10.04 10.75 -17.13
N VAL A 118 10.59 9.53 -17.12
CA VAL A 118 11.35 8.95 -18.23
C VAL A 118 10.46 8.68 -19.46
N ARG A 119 10.97 9.00 -20.64
CA ARG A 119 10.26 8.79 -21.92
C ARG A 119 11.23 8.29 -22.99
N PRO A 120 10.78 7.51 -24.01
CA PRO A 120 9.44 6.93 -24.11
C PRO A 120 9.19 5.85 -23.06
N LEU A 121 7.93 5.55 -22.75
CA LEU A 121 7.54 4.53 -21.79
C LEU A 121 6.25 3.80 -22.24
N THR A 122 6.14 2.51 -21.98
CA THR A 122 4.87 1.79 -22.09
C THR A 122 4.34 1.49 -20.70
N VAL A 123 3.12 1.95 -20.39
CA VAL A 123 2.46 1.72 -19.11
C VAL A 123 1.24 0.84 -19.32
N VAL A 124 1.18 -0.28 -18.61
CA VAL A 124 0.02 -1.17 -18.52
C VAL A 124 -0.56 -1.06 -17.12
N THR A 125 -1.84 -0.78 -16.97
CA THR A 125 -2.44 -0.61 -15.64
C THR A 125 -3.90 -1.06 -15.59
N ASN A 126 -4.33 -1.59 -14.44
CA ASN A 126 -5.73 -1.86 -14.11
C ASN A 126 -6.38 -0.71 -13.32
N SER A 127 -5.67 0.39 -13.09
CA SER A 127 -6.10 1.52 -12.26
C SER A 127 -6.48 2.73 -13.09
N LEU A 128 -7.69 3.28 -12.88
CA LEU A 128 -8.09 4.55 -13.49
C LEU A 128 -7.26 5.73 -12.95
N ASP A 129 -6.85 5.69 -11.67
CA ASP A 129 -6.06 6.78 -11.09
C ASP A 129 -4.65 6.82 -11.67
N VAL A 130 -4.03 5.65 -11.88
CA VAL A 130 -2.73 5.55 -12.58
C VAL A 130 -2.88 5.95 -14.04
N ALA A 131 -3.91 5.49 -14.74
CA ALA A 131 -4.16 5.84 -16.13
C ALA A 131 -4.33 7.36 -16.32
N ALA A 132 -5.01 8.04 -15.40
CA ALA A 132 -5.21 9.49 -15.43
C ALA A 132 -3.91 10.31 -15.30
N VAL A 133 -2.83 9.72 -14.76
CA VAL A 133 -1.51 10.38 -14.72
C VAL A 133 -0.94 10.53 -16.13
N PHE A 134 -1.23 9.59 -17.03
CA PHE A 134 -0.61 9.48 -18.35
C PHE A 134 -1.58 9.78 -19.51
N ASP A 135 -2.83 10.16 -19.24
CA ASP A 135 -3.91 10.30 -20.25
C ASP A 135 -3.58 11.29 -21.38
N ARG A 136 -2.74 12.29 -21.11
CA ARG A 136 -2.33 13.33 -22.06
C ARG A 136 -0.87 13.28 -22.48
N ASP A 137 -0.12 12.29 -21.99
CA ASP A 137 1.31 12.18 -22.24
C ASP A 137 1.60 11.42 -23.54
N ARG A 138 2.00 12.16 -24.57
CA ARG A 138 2.33 11.57 -25.90
C ARG A 138 3.60 10.74 -25.91
N GLY A 139 4.46 10.83 -24.90
CA GLY A 139 5.65 10.00 -24.72
C GLY A 139 5.35 8.66 -24.06
N VAL A 140 4.09 8.42 -23.66
CA VAL A 140 3.66 7.18 -23.01
C VAL A 140 2.65 6.44 -23.88
N GLN A 141 2.96 5.16 -24.17
CA GLN A 141 1.95 4.23 -24.65
C GLN A 141 1.19 3.68 -23.45
N LEU A 142 -0.05 4.15 -23.25
CA LEU A 142 -0.90 3.74 -22.15
C LEU A 142 -1.82 2.60 -22.58
N ILE A 143 -1.80 1.49 -21.82
CA ILE A 143 -2.69 0.34 -21.98
C ILE A 143 -3.48 0.17 -20.68
N VAL A 144 -4.80 0.35 -20.73
CA VAL A 144 -5.67 0.17 -19.57
C VAL A 144 -6.33 -1.20 -19.64
N LEU A 145 -6.08 -2.02 -18.63
CA LEU A 145 -6.69 -3.33 -18.50
C LEU A 145 -8.14 -3.16 -18.04
N GLY A 146 -9.08 -3.67 -18.84
CA GLY A 146 -10.49 -3.71 -18.49
C GLY A 146 -10.83 -4.89 -17.55
N GLY A 147 -12.09 -4.97 -17.13
CA GLY A 147 -12.59 -6.03 -16.26
C GLY A 147 -13.74 -5.56 -15.37
N VAL A 148 -13.92 -6.21 -14.22
CA VAL A 148 -14.93 -5.84 -13.24
C VAL A 148 -14.41 -4.67 -12.39
N TRP A 149 -15.16 -3.58 -12.38
CA TRP A 149 -14.80 -2.40 -11.59
C TRP A 149 -14.97 -2.63 -10.09
N GLN A 150 -13.92 -2.30 -9.34
CA GLN A 150 -13.89 -2.37 -7.88
C GLN A 150 -13.81 -0.95 -7.29
N PRO A 151 -14.92 -0.39 -6.81
CA PRO A 151 -14.96 1.02 -6.42
C PRO A 151 -14.07 1.36 -5.22
N VAL A 152 -13.90 0.43 -4.27
CA VAL A 152 -13.05 0.63 -3.09
C VAL A 152 -11.56 0.64 -3.46
N ALA A 153 -11.16 -0.25 -4.35
CA ALA A 153 -9.78 -0.34 -4.85
C ALA A 153 -9.50 0.68 -5.98
N ARG A 154 -10.53 1.18 -6.64
CA ARG A 154 -10.48 2.01 -7.86
C ARG A 154 -9.70 1.33 -8.99
N ALA A 155 -9.99 0.03 -9.17
CA ALA A 155 -9.28 -0.86 -10.06
C ALA A 155 -10.23 -1.79 -10.82
N PHE A 156 -9.76 -2.33 -11.93
CA PHE A 156 -10.40 -3.43 -12.63
C PHE A 156 -9.77 -4.76 -12.23
N TRP A 157 -10.60 -5.74 -11.87
CA TRP A 157 -10.19 -7.10 -11.53
C TRP A 157 -10.98 -8.11 -12.35
N GLY A 158 -10.60 -9.38 -12.19
CA GLY A 158 -11.31 -10.52 -12.74
C GLY A 158 -10.55 -11.26 -13.84
N HIS A 159 -11.19 -12.32 -14.34
CA HIS A 159 -10.58 -13.21 -15.33
C HIS A 159 -10.15 -12.48 -16.61
N ALA A 160 -11.00 -11.60 -17.14
CA ALA A 160 -10.69 -10.82 -18.34
C ALA A 160 -9.44 -9.95 -18.16
N THR A 161 -9.28 -9.32 -16.99
CA THR A 161 -8.10 -8.51 -16.66
C THR A 161 -6.83 -9.37 -16.65
N CYS A 162 -6.91 -10.57 -16.05
CA CYS A 162 -5.79 -11.51 -16.04
C CYS A 162 -5.43 -12.00 -17.45
N GLN A 163 -6.45 -12.35 -18.25
CA GLN A 163 -6.23 -12.81 -19.65
C GLN A 163 -5.55 -11.73 -20.51
N MET A 164 -5.94 -10.46 -20.36
CA MET A 164 -5.26 -9.38 -21.07
C MET A 164 -3.75 -9.35 -20.75
N LEU A 165 -3.35 -9.62 -19.51
CA LEU A 165 -1.94 -9.67 -19.11
C LEU A 165 -1.17 -10.86 -19.67
N GLU A 166 -1.81 -11.98 -19.95
CA GLU A 166 -1.14 -13.19 -20.49
C GLU A 166 -0.42 -12.93 -21.82
N HIS A 167 -0.92 -11.98 -22.61
CA HIS A 167 -0.34 -11.56 -23.89
C HIS A 167 0.71 -10.46 -23.76
N HIS A 168 0.99 -9.96 -22.56
CA HIS A 168 2.00 -8.93 -22.32
C HIS A 168 3.31 -9.55 -21.82
N ARG A 169 4.42 -8.90 -22.17
CA ARG A 169 5.75 -9.17 -21.62
C ARG A 169 6.41 -7.84 -21.31
N ALA A 170 6.27 -7.42 -20.07
CA ALA A 170 6.81 -6.15 -19.60
C ALA A 170 8.24 -6.31 -19.04
N ASP A 171 8.97 -5.20 -18.97
CA ASP A 171 10.27 -5.18 -18.31
C ASP A 171 10.10 -5.22 -16.79
N TRP A 172 9.08 -4.53 -16.27
CA TRP A 172 8.78 -4.45 -14.85
C TRP A 172 7.31 -4.70 -14.54
N ALA A 173 7.06 -5.46 -13.47
CA ALA A 173 5.78 -5.45 -12.76
C ALA A 173 5.94 -4.76 -11.41
N VAL A 174 4.95 -3.94 -11.08
CA VAL A 174 4.86 -3.26 -9.78
C VAL A 174 3.52 -3.61 -9.13
N PRO A 175 3.39 -4.83 -8.56
CA PRO A 175 2.20 -5.21 -7.82
C PRO A 175 2.10 -4.39 -6.52
N GLY A 176 0.89 -4.02 -6.15
CA GLY A 176 0.63 -3.44 -4.84
C GLY A 176 0.80 -4.47 -3.72
N ALA A 177 1.41 -4.08 -2.60
CA ALA A 177 1.54 -4.93 -1.43
C ALA A 177 0.54 -4.52 -0.35
N CYS A 178 -0.28 -5.47 0.13
CA CYS A 178 -1.11 -5.26 1.31
C CYS A 178 -0.29 -5.50 2.58
N ALA A 179 0.53 -6.55 2.56
CA ALA A 179 1.48 -6.87 3.60
C ALA A 179 2.69 -7.60 2.99
N VAL A 180 3.83 -7.52 3.66
CA VAL A 180 5.08 -8.20 3.29
C VAL A 180 5.73 -8.80 4.52
N ASP A 181 6.11 -10.06 4.43
CA ASP A 181 6.72 -10.82 5.54
C ASP A 181 7.93 -11.61 5.02
N LEU A 182 8.90 -11.87 5.88
CA LEU A 182 10.16 -12.53 5.49
C LEU A 182 9.93 -13.94 4.94
N GLU A 183 8.99 -14.69 5.52
CA GLU A 183 8.70 -16.08 5.13
C GLU A 183 7.50 -16.15 4.19
N ALA A 184 6.44 -15.37 4.44
CA ALA A 184 5.23 -15.40 3.63
C ALA A 184 5.33 -14.58 2.32
N GLY A 185 6.41 -13.84 2.11
CA GLY A 185 6.59 -13.03 0.90
C GLY A 185 5.62 -11.85 0.82
N VAL A 186 5.11 -11.58 -0.37
CA VAL A 186 4.12 -10.54 -0.65
C VAL A 186 2.72 -11.13 -0.61
N THR A 187 1.82 -10.49 0.15
CA THR A 187 0.46 -11.01 0.35
C THR A 187 -0.61 -9.94 0.11
N ALA A 188 -1.84 -10.38 -0.20
CA ALA A 188 -3.01 -9.55 -0.48
C ALA A 188 -4.22 -9.99 0.34
N VAL A 189 -5.20 -9.09 0.52
CA VAL A 189 -6.40 -9.35 1.34
C VAL A 189 -7.51 -10.04 0.56
N GLU A 190 -7.61 -9.76 -0.74
CA GLU A 190 -8.67 -10.27 -1.61
C GLU A 190 -8.10 -11.27 -2.62
N GLU A 191 -8.79 -12.40 -2.83
CA GLU A 191 -8.33 -13.45 -3.75
C GLU A 191 -8.22 -12.97 -5.20
N ALA A 192 -9.23 -12.24 -5.69
CA ALA A 192 -9.23 -11.71 -7.05
C ALA A 192 -8.10 -10.70 -7.30
N ASP A 193 -7.76 -9.89 -6.30
CA ASP A 193 -6.61 -8.97 -6.31
C ASP A 193 -5.29 -9.76 -6.33
N ALA A 194 -5.15 -10.79 -5.49
CA ALA A 194 -3.96 -11.65 -5.47
C ALA A 194 -3.77 -12.40 -6.79
N MET A 195 -4.85 -12.88 -7.41
CA MET A 195 -4.79 -13.52 -8.73
C MET A 195 -4.23 -12.59 -9.79
N LEU A 196 -4.71 -11.35 -9.83
CA LEU A 196 -4.24 -10.34 -10.78
C LEU A 196 -2.77 -9.98 -10.53
N LYS A 197 -2.37 -9.77 -9.27
CA LYS A 197 -0.97 -9.48 -8.90
C LYS A 197 -0.02 -10.61 -9.31
N ARG A 198 -0.42 -11.87 -9.11
CA ARG A 198 0.34 -13.03 -9.64
C ARG A 198 0.45 -12.99 -11.16
N ALA A 199 -0.62 -12.59 -11.87
CA ALA A 199 -0.57 -12.44 -13.31
C ALA A 199 0.38 -11.30 -13.73
N MET A 200 0.42 -10.18 -13.00
CA MET A 200 1.37 -9.09 -13.24
C MET A 200 2.81 -9.55 -13.07
N VAL A 201 3.12 -10.28 -11.99
CA VAL A 201 4.47 -10.84 -11.74
C VAL A 201 4.88 -11.74 -12.91
N ARG A 202 4.02 -12.65 -13.35
CA ARG A 202 4.30 -13.56 -14.48
C ARG A 202 4.43 -12.84 -15.84
N ALA A 203 3.76 -11.70 -15.99
CA ALA A 203 3.79 -10.92 -17.24
C ALA A 203 5.04 -10.05 -17.39
N ALA A 204 5.95 -10.04 -16.43
CA ALA A 204 7.13 -9.18 -16.47
C ALA A 204 8.43 -9.97 -16.25
N ARG A 205 9.53 -9.40 -16.71
CA ARG A 205 10.87 -9.96 -16.50
C ARG A 205 11.38 -9.74 -15.08
N ARG A 206 10.97 -8.63 -14.46
CA ARG A 206 11.42 -8.22 -13.12
C ARG A 206 10.24 -7.67 -12.32
N THR A 207 10.28 -7.91 -11.03
CA THR A 207 9.27 -7.42 -10.10
C THR A 207 9.88 -6.39 -9.16
N LEU A 208 9.22 -5.24 -9.04
CA LEU A 208 9.53 -4.16 -8.14
C LEU A 208 8.39 -4.01 -7.12
N VAL A 209 8.66 -4.20 -5.85
CA VAL A 209 7.68 -4.04 -4.77
C VAL A 209 7.97 -2.74 -4.01
N LEU A 210 6.91 -1.97 -3.74
CA LEU A 210 6.98 -0.80 -2.87
C LEU A 210 6.19 -1.08 -1.59
N ALA A 211 6.88 -1.05 -0.45
CA ALA A 211 6.24 -1.28 0.85
C ALA A 211 6.80 -0.33 1.90
N ASP A 212 5.94 0.49 2.50
CA ASP A 212 6.29 1.27 3.68
C ASP A 212 6.36 0.38 4.94
N HIS A 213 6.99 0.89 6.01
CA HIS A 213 7.20 0.14 7.26
C HIS A 213 5.92 -0.45 7.85
N SER A 214 4.75 0.14 7.57
CA SER A 214 3.47 -0.37 8.08
C SER A 214 3.03 -1.70 7.45
N LYS A 215 3.68 -2.12 6.37
CA LYS A 215 3.40 -3.36 5.64
C LYS A 215 4.32 -4.50 6.04
N VAL A 216 5.44 -4.19 6.69
CA VAL A 216 6.49 -5.15 7.06
C VAL A 216 6.08 -5.98 8.26
N GLY A 217 6.29 -7.30 8.18
CA GLY A 217 5.93 -8.27 9.22
C GLY A 217 4.45 -8.62 9.28
N GLY A 218 3.63 -8.09 8.37
CA GLY A 218 2.22 -8.48 8.22
C GLY A 218 2.05 -9.61 7.20
N VAL A 219 1.05 -10.46 7.43
CA VAL A 219 0.64 -11.53 6.51
C VAL A 219 -0.86 -11.40 6.23
N ALA A 220 -1.23 -11.25 4.95
CA ALA A 220 -2.61 -11.25 4.50
C ALA A 220 -3.00 -12.64 3.96
N PRO A 221 -4.31 -12.96 3.84
CA PRO A 221 -4.77 -14.32 3.54
C PRO A 221 -4.30 -14.92 2.21
N TYR A 222 -4.00 -14.10 1.20
CA TYR A 222 -3.72 -14.59 -0.14
C TYR A 222 -2.29 -14.27 -0.57
N HIS A 223 -1.52 -15.30 -0.87
CA HIS A 223 -0.15 -15.19 -1.37
C HIS A 223 -0.10 -14.59 -2.78
N VAL A 224 0.87 -13.72 -3.03
CA VAL A 224 1.11 -13.04 -4.32
C VAL A 224 2.44 -13.45 -4.93
N ALA A 225 3.55 -13.32 -4.21
CA ALA A 225 4.89 -13.60 -4.70
C ALA A 225 5.83 -13.99 -3.58
N ASP A 226 6.71 -14.94 -3.84
CA ASP A 226 7.86 -15.24 -3.00
C ASP A 226 8.98 -14.21 -3.23
N TRP A 227 9.91 -14.10 -2.30
CA TRP A 227 11.04 -13.19 -2.48
C TRP A 227 11.94 -13.56 -3.66
N SER A 228 11.95 -14.81 -4.09
CA SER A 228 12.62 -15.26 -5.32
C SER A 228 12.03 -14.66 -6.60
N ASP A 229 10.75 -14.23 -6.56
CA ASP A 229 10.08 -13.55 -7.67
C ASP A 229 10.26 -12.03 -7.63
N VAL A 230 10.80 -11.48 -6.54
CA VAL A 230 10.98 -10.05 -6.32
C VAL A 230 12.45 -9.65 -6.54
N HIS A 231 12.69 -8.79 -7.50
CA HIS A 231 14.05 -8.31 -7.83
C HIS A 231 14.46 -7.10 -6.99
N THR A 232 13.51 -6.22 -6.69
CA THR A 232 13.77 -5.00 -5.94
C THR A 232 12.62 -4.71 -4.98
N LEU A 233 12.96 -4.39 -3.74
CA LEU A 233 12.07 -3.79 -2.77
C LEU A 233 12.48 -2.34 -2.54
N VAL A 234 11.53 -1.40 -2.67
CA VAL A 234 11.69 -0.01 -2.21
C VAL A 234 10.90 0.17 -0.92
N THR A 235 11.56 0.61 0.13
CA THR A 235 10.99 0.78 1.47
C THR A 235 11.54 2.04 2.13
N ASP A 236 10.91 2.50 3.20
CA ASP A 236 11.35 3.68 3.97
C ASP A 236 12.26 3.32 5.16
N GLN A 237 12.42 2.03 5.46
CA GLN A 237 13.29 1.54 6.52
C GLN A 237 14.17 0.39 6.02
N PRO A 238 15.41 0.25 6.53
CA PRO A 238 16.28 -0.87 6.18
C PRO A 238 15.66 -2.22 6.57
N TRP A 239 15.78 -3.20 5.67
CA TRP A 239 15.40 -4.59 5.94
C TRP A 239 16.53 -5.55 5.56
N PRO A 240 17.58 -5.66 6.40
CA PRO A 240 18.81 -6.41 6.06
C PRO A 240 18.56 -7.89 5.76
N ALA A 241 17.59 -8.54 6.42
CA ALA A 241 17.28 -9.94 6.22
C ALA A 241 16.85 -10.31 4.78
N LEU A 242 16.39 -9.35 3.98
CA LEU A 242 16.06 -9.57 2.56
C LEU A 242 17.27 -9.59 1.64
N ALA A 243 18.38 -8.99 2.02
CA ALA A 243 19.60 -9.03 1.23
C ALA A 243 20.10 -10.49 1.07
N ASP A 244 19.92 -11.30 2.09
CA ASP A 244 20.29 -12.74 2.09
C ASP A 244 19.38 -13.57 1.16
N ARG A 245 18.22 -13.03 0.77
CA ARG A 245 17.27 -13.65 -0.18
C ARG A 245 17.51 -13.24 -1.63
N GLY A 246 18.56 -12.48 -1.91
CA GLY A 246 18.89 -12.00 -3.27
C GLY A 246 18.05 -10.82 -3.75
N VAL A 247 17.28 -10.17 -2.89
CA VAL A 247 16.46 -9.00 -3.20
C VAL A 247 17.30 -7.73 -3.05
N THR A 248 17.29 -6.87 -4.08
CA THR A 248 17.87 -5.53 -3.95
C THR A 248 16.95 -4.65 -3.11
N VAL A 249 17.37 -4.28 -1.90
CA VAL A 249 16.62 -3.37 -1.03
C VAL A 249 17.11 -1.94 -1.24
N ARG A 250 16.19 -1.04 -1.63
CA ARG A 250 16.42 0.40 -1.73
C ARG A 250 15.65 1.13 -0.63
N VAL A 251 16.36 1.86 0.21
CA VAL A 251 15.75 2.69 1.25
C VAL A 251 15.53 4.09 0.67
N ALA A 252 14.27 4.51 0.61
CA ALA A 252 13.91 5.84 0.15
C ALA A 252 14.39 6.91 1.14
N ALA A 253 14.97 7.98 0.62
CA ALA A 253 15.33 9.13 1.45
C ALA A 253 14.05 9.78 2.04
N PRO A 254 14.10 10.26 3.31
CA PRO A 254 12.99 11.04 3.86
C PRO A 254 12.65 12.22 2.95
N ALA A 255 11.36 12.62 2.92
CA ALA A 255 10.96 13.83 2.23
C ALA A 255 11.78 15.02 2.78
N ALA A 256 12.40 15.81 1.90
CA ALA A 256 13.00 17.07 2.32
C ALA A 256 11.92 17.96 2.93
N ARG A 257 12.16 18.44 4.17
CA ARG A 257 11.25 19.36 4.86
C ARG A 257 11.26 20.74 4.23
#